data_2cb7ec6cd7a9846ddd3b3d450cc0168c
#
_entry.id   2cb7ec6cd7a9846ddd3b3d450cc0168c
#
_cell.length_a   1.000
_cell.length_b   1.000
_cell.length_c   1.000
_cell.angle_alpha   90.00
_cell.angle_beta   90.00
_cell.angle_gamma   90.00
#
_symmetry.space_group_name_H-M   'P 1'
#
loop_
_entity.id
_entity.type
_entity.pdbx_description
1 polymer ?
#
loop_
_entity_poly.entity_id
_entity_poly.type
_entity_poly.pdbx_seq_one_letter_code
_entity_poly.pdbx_strand_id
1 'polypeptide(L)'
;MPADKELLDNWWNEAYSAQPSFMRFPFSKDLEKADIAILGVPYDLGTTNRPGARFGPRAMREQSTLTGEFEYGLWPWEYHIAEHHTVIDYGDICNFVAYPERMIDELESTTDKILNSETTCFAMGGDHFISLPLLRSHVRKHGPLALVH
;
A
#
# COMPACT_ATOMS: atom_id res chain seq x y z
N MET A 1 -14.52 -12.08 -8.56
CA MET A 1 -14.11 -12.48 -9.94
C MET A 1 -12.73 -13.12 -9.81
N PRO A 2 -12.37 -14.15 -10.57
CA PRO A 2 -11.01 -14.69 -10.49
C PRO A 2 -10.02 -13.56 -10.87
N ALA A 3 -8.94 -13.44 -10.13
CA ALA A 3 -7.87 -12.49 -10.39
C ALA A 3 -7.39 -12.63 -11.84
N ASP A 4 -7.09 -11.50 -12.48
CA ASP A 4 -6.66 -11.47 -13.88
C ASP A 4 -5.33 -12.27 -13.99
N LYS A 5 -5.36 -13.32 -14.80
CA LYS A 5 -4.24 -14.27 -14.94
C LYS A 5 -2.95 -13.58 -15.40
N GLU A 6 -3.06 -12.48 -16.16
CA GLU A 6 -1.93 -11.68 -16.63
C GLU A 6 -1.26 -10.90 -15.49
N LEU A 7 -2.00 -10.52 -14.44
CA LEU A 7 -1.46 -9.93 -13.22
C LEU A 7 -0.75 -10.98 -12.33
N LEU A 8 -1.17 -12.24 -12.42
CA LEU A 8 -0.57 -13.34 -11.68
C LEU A 8 0.70 -13.90 -12.36
N ASP A 9 0.88 -13.69 -13.66
CA ASP A 9 2.05 -14.19 -14.39
C ASP A 9 3.38 -13.55 -13.94
N ASN A 10 3.33 -12.40 -13.26
CA ASN A 10 4.49 -11.81 -12.60
C ASN A 10 4.82 -12.43 -11.23
N TRP A 11 4.00 -13.34 -10.75
CA TRP A 11 4.17 -13.95 -9.43
C TRP A 11 5.31 -14.97 -9.34
N TRP A 12 5.78 -15.45 -10.48
CA TRP A 12 6.86 -16.47 -10.58
C TRP A 12 8.27 -15.89 -10.54
N ASN A 13 8.42 -14.56 -10.34
CA ASN A 13 9.74 -13.98 -10.11
C ASN A 13 10.29 -14.46 -8.77
N GLU A 14 11.46 -15.07 -8.83
CA GLU A 14 12.17 -15.52 -7.62
C GLU A 14 12.33 -14.39 -6.60
N ALA A 15 12.17 -14.69 -5.32
CA ALA A 15 12.21 -13.69 -4.24
C ALA A 15 13.50 -12.84 -4.22
N TYR A 16 14.59 -13.35 -4.79
CA TYR A 16 15.89 -12.68 -4.85
C TYR A 16 16.19 -12.00 -6.18
N SER A 17 15.38 -12.18 -7.21
CA SER A 17 15.70 -11.73 -8.58
C SER A 17 14.85 -10.59 -9.10
N ALA A 18 13.72 -10.29 -8.48
CA ALA A 18 12.79 -9.24 -8.89
C ALA A 18 12.90 -7.97 -8.04
N GLN A 19 12.36 -6.87 -8.55
CA GLN A 19 12.13 -5.69 -7.73
C GLN A 19 11.14 -6.07 -6.62
N PRO A 20 11.48 -5.86 -5.33
CA PRO A 20 10.59 -6.25 -4.25
C PRO A 20 9.30 -5.43 -4.28
N SER A 21 8.18 -6.11 -4.40
CA SER A 21 6.84 -5.58 -4.16
C SER A 21 6.25 -6.21 -2.90
N PHE A 22 5.24 -5.59 -2.31
CA PHE A 22 4.64 -6.14 -1.09
C PHE A 22 3.96 -7.48 -1.40
N MET A 23 4.41 -8.55 -0.72
CA MET A 23 3.94 -9.93 -0.92
C MET A 23 3.94 -10.37 -2.40
N ARG A 24 4.85 -9.82 -3.20
CA ARG A 24 4.96 -10.06 -4.66
C ARG A 24 3.73 -9.65 -5.48
N PHE A 25 2.83 -8.85 -4.93
CA PHE A 25 1.73 -8.29 -5.72
C PHE A 25 2.28 -7.44 -6.87
N PRO A 26 1.63 -7.44 -8.04
CA PRO A 26 2.14 -6.72 -9.21
C PRO A 26 2.20 -5.22 -8.96
N PHE A 27 3.29 -4.58 -9.38
CA PHE A 27 3.35 -3.13 -9.46
C PHE A 27 2.42 -2.63 -10.56
N SER A 28 1.46 -1.82 -10.19
CA SER A 28 0.53 -1.22 -11.16
C SER A 28 0.01 0.13 -10.67
N LYS A 29 -0.24 1.02 -11.62
CA LYS A 29 -1.00 2.27 -11.40
C LYS A 29 -2.42 2.19 -11.96
N ASP A 30 -2.78 1.05 -12.54
CA ASP A 30 -4.12 0.80 -13.05
C ASP A 30 -5.05 0.41 -11.89
N LEU A 31 -6.03 1.27 -11.64
CA LEU A 31 -7.02 1.11 -10.57
C LEU A 31 -8.34 0.51 -11.09
N GLU A 32 -8.53 0.39 -12.40
CA GLU A 32 -9.83 -0.04 -12.96
C GLU A 32 -10.22 -1.46 -12.52
N LYS A 33 -9.21 -2.30 -12.28
CA LYS A 33 -9.41 -3.71 -11.90
C LYS A 33 -8.94 -4.02 -10.48
N ALA A 34 -8.46 -3.02 -9.74
CA ALA A 34 -7.88 -3.24 -8.42
C ALA A 34 -8.94 -3.12 -7.32
N ASP A 35 -9.08 -4.15 -6.51
CA ASP A 35 -9.89 -4.10 -5.28
C ASP A 35 -9.10 -3.44 -4.14
N ILE A 36 -7.78 -3.67 -4.09
CA ILE A 36 -6.88 -3.15 -3.05
C ILE A 36 -5.62 -2.59 -3.70
N ALA A 37 -5.27 -1.36 -3.35
CA ALA A 37 -4.03 -0.71 -3.75
C ALA A 37 -3.13 -0.47 -2.51
N ILE A 38 -1.92 -1.03 -2.56
CA ILE A 38 -0.92 -0.87 -1.50
C ILE A 38 -0.07 0.36 -1.82
N LEU A 39 -0.17 1.37 -0.96
CA LEU A 39 0.49 2.66 -1.12
C LEU A 39 1.59 2.84 -0.09
N GLY A 40 2.83 3.04 -0.51
CA GLY A 40 3.91 3.40 0.38
C GLY A 40 3.99 4.90 0.64
N VAL A 41 4.23 5.27 1.90
CA VAL A 41 4.36 6.67 2.35
C VAL A 41 5.67 6.83 3.12
N PRO A 42 6.82 6.98 2.44
CA PRO A 42 8.14 7.03 3.06
C PRO A 42 8.43 8.41 3.69
N TYR A 43 7.78 8.71 4.81
CA TYR A 43 7.87 9.99 5.51
C TYR A 43 8.13 9.81 7.01
N ASP A 44 8.97 10.68 7.62
CA ASP A 44 9.30 10.62 9.04
C ASP A 44 9.71 11.97 9.68
N LEU A 45 9.25 13.08 9.11
CA LEU A 45 9.50 14.39 9.73
C LEU A 45 8.58 14.69 10.93
N GLY A 46 7.56 13.88 11.16
CA GLY A 46 6.69 13.96 12.34
C GLY A 46 7.22 13.17 13.55
N THR A 47 8.38 12.53 13.44
CA THR A 47 8.94 11.75 14.56
C THR A 47 9.47 12.64 15.67
N THR A 48 9.16 12.27 16.92
CA THR A 48 9.62 13.02 18.12
C THR A 48 10.97 12.56 18.64
N ASN A 49 11.49 11.42 18.17
CA ASN A 49 12.75 10.86 18.66
C ASN A 49 13.67 10.53 17.48
N ARG A 50 13.70 9.28 17.02
CA ARG A 50 14.66 8.85 15.98
C ARG A 50 14.00 8.81 14.61
N PRO A 51 14.61 9.43 13.58
CA PRO A 51 14.18 9.27 12.20
C PRO A 51 14.49 7.84 11.71
N GLY A 52 13.87 7.43 10.60
CA GLY A 52 14.11 6.12 9.98
C GLY A 52 12.81 5.44 9.54
N ALA A 53 11.65 5.89 10.04
CA ALA A 53 10.36 5.35 9.63
C ALA A 53 10.10 5.48 8.11
N ARG A 54 10.75 6.44 7.42
CA ARG A 54 10.71 6.58 5.95
C ARG A 54 11.16 5.35 5.19
N PHE A 55 11.96 4.48 5.81
CA PHE A 55 12.41 3.23 5.21
C PHE A 55 11.42 2.07 5.39
N GLY A 56 10.34 2.29 6.15
CA GLY A 56 9.32 1.28 6.44
C GLY A 56 8.71 0.63 5.20
N PRO A 57 8.17 1.38 4.23
CA PRO A 57 7.56 0.79 3.03
C PRO A 57 8.51 -0.11 2.26
N ARG A 58 9.77 0.31 2.08
CA ARG A 58 10.79 -0.49 1.42
C ARG A 58 11.10 -1.76 2.21
N ALA A 59 11.34 -1.63 3.52
CA ALA A 59 11.65 -2.77 4.37
C ALA A 59 10.51 -3.80 4.42
N MET A 60 9.25 -3.34 4.47
CA MET A 60 8.09 -4.22 4.41
C MET A 60 8.00 -4.97 3.08
N ARG A 61 8.27 -4.31 1.94
CA ARG A 61 8.32 -4.98 0.64
C ARG A 61 9.41 -6.05 0.61
N GLU A 62 10.63 -5.71 1.01
CA GLU A 62 11.76 -6.64 1.02
C GLU A 62 11.47 -7.87 1.91
N GLN A 63 10.92 -7.67 3.10
CA GLN A 63 10.63 -8.78 4.02
C GLN A 63 9.41 -9.61 3.58
N SER A 64 8.42 -9.01 2.96
CA SER A 64 7.20 -9.70 2.54
C SER A 64 7.38 -10.56 1.28
N THR A 65 8.49 -10.43 0.55
CA THR A 65 8.76 -11.28 -0.63
C THR A 65 8.80 -12.76 -0.28
N LEU A 66 9.26 -13.10 0.93
CA LEU A 66 9.29 -14.48 1.41
C LEU A 66 7.89 -15.01 1.76
N THR A 67 6.99 -14.14 2.22
CA THR A 67 5.63 -14.55 2.57
C THR A 67 4.74 -14.77 1.35
N GLY A 68 5.07 -14.17 0.21
CA GLY A 68 4.39 -14.40 -1.07
C GLY A 68 4.56 -15.83 -1.63
N GLU A 69 5.43 -16.66 -1.05
CA GLU A 69 5.61 -18.06 -1.44
C GLU A 69 4.63 -19.02 -0.77
N PHE A 70 3.91 -18.57 0.25
CA PHE A 70 2.94 -19.42 0.94
C PHE A 70 1.64 -19.48 0.12
N GLU A 71 1.48 -20.55 -0.66
CA GLU A 71 0.25 -20.86 -1.40
C GLU A 71 -0.96 -21.10 -0.49
N TYR A 72 -0.69 -21.38 0.78
CA TYR A 72 -1.71 -21.66 1.78
C TYR A 72 -1.89 -20.44 2.68
N GLY A 73 -3.14 -20.04 2.90
CA GLY A 73 -3.47 -18.91 3.77
C GLY A 73 -2.73 -18.95 5.11
N LEU A 74 -2.36 -17.80 5.64
CA LEU A 74 -1.67 -17.69 6.92
C LEU A 74 -2.60 -18.16 8.03
N TRP A 75 -2.13 -19.13 8.84
CA TRP A 75 -2.85 -19.56 10.04
C TRP A 75 -3.17 -18.35 10.95
N PRO A 76 -4.38 -18.19 11.50
CA PRO A 76 -5.47 -19.18 11.54
C PRO A 76 -6.47 -19.05 10.38
N TRP A 77 -6.26 -18.15 9.44
CA TRP A 77 -7.18 -17.90 8.33
C TRP A 77 -6.72 -18.72 7.12
N GLU A 78 -7.37 -19.83 6.84
CA GLU A 78 -7.19 -20.58 5.58
C GLU A 78 -7.74 -19.78 4.38
N TYR A 79 -7.28 -18.53 4.25
CA TYR A 79 -7.76 -17.55 3.29
C TYR A 79 -6.57 -16.90 2.58
N HIS A 80 -6.53 -17.03 1.28
CA HIS A 80 -5.55 -16.38 0.44
C HIS A 80 -6.18 -15.17 -0.25
N ILE A 81 -5.72 -13.97 0.07
CA ILE A 81 -6.33 -12.73 -0.39
C ILE A 81 -6.37 -12.62 -1.92
N ALA A 82 -5.34 -13.11 -2.62
CA ALA A 82 -5.24 -13.06 -4.07
C ALA A 82 -6.24 -13.95 -4.81
N GLU A 83 -6.86 -14.94 -4.12
CA GLU A 83 -7.91 -15.77 -4.73
C GLU A 83 -9.24 -15.02 -4.83
N HIS A 84 -9.43 -13.99 -4.02
CA HIS A 84 -10.70 -13.30 -3.86
C HIS A 84 -10.65 -11.83 -4.28
N HIS A 85 -9.46 -11.22 -4.28
CA HIS A 85 -9.26 -9.80 -4.55
C HIS A 85 -8.10 -9.57 -5.51
N THR A 86 -8.26 -8.62 -6.40
CA THR A 86 -7.16 -8.09 -7.21
C THR A 86 -6.39 -7.06 -6.38
N VAL A 87 -5.20 -7.46 -5.93
CA VAL A 87 -4.32 -6.60 -5.12
C VAL A 87 -3.16 -6.10 -5.98
N ILE A 88 -2.87 -4.82 -5.92
CA ILE A 88 -1.73 -4.21 -6.60
C ILE A 88 -0.82 -3.49 -5.61
N ASP A 89 0.48 -3.51 -5.85
CA ASP A 89 1.41 -2.57 -5.23
C ASP A 89 1.41 -1.28 -6.04
N TYR A 90 0.77 -0.25 -5.52
CA TYR A 90 0.67 1.04 -6.18
C TYR A 90 1.99 1.83 -6.13
N GLY A 91 2.98 1.33 -5.39
CA GLY A 91 4.26 1.98 -5.16
C GLY A 91 4.18 3.08 -4.11
N ASP A 92 5.17 3.96 -4.13
CA ASP A 92 5.26 5.04 -3.15
C ASP A 92 4.72 6.36 -3.71
N ILE A 93 4.26 7.25 -2.82
CA ILE A 93 4.07 8.66 -3.17
C ILE A 93 5.42 9.28 -3.49
N CYS A 94 5.41 10.34 -4.31
CA CYS A 94 6.60 11.13 -4.55
C CYS A 94 7.05 11.79 -3.25
N ASN A 95 8.30 11.55 -2.84
CA ASN A 95 8.78 11.98 -1.53
C ASN A 95 9.27 13.43 -1.54
N PHE A 96 8.50 14.32 -0.99
CA PHE A 96 8.85 15.71 -0.75
C PHE A 96 9.32 15.92 0.70
N VAL A 97 10.30 15.15 1.15
CA VAL A 97 10.73 15.15 2.57
C VAL A 97 10.99 16.57 3.12
N ALA A 98 11.54 17.46 2.32
CA ALA A 98 11.84 18.83 2.76
C ALA A 98 10.59 19.77 2.77
N TYR A 99 9.45 19.31 2.28
CA TYR A 99 8.26 20.14 2.10
C TYR A 99 7.02 19.40 2.62
N PRO A 100 6.73 19.47 3.92
CA PRO A 100 5.60 18.75 4.53
C PRO A 100 4.25 18.99 3.84
N GLU A 101 4.00 20.24 3.44
CA GLU A 101 2.75 20.63 2.77
C GLU A 101 2.57 19.89 1.44
N ARG A 102 3.65 19.77 0.65
CA ARG A 102 3.62 19.03 -0.62
C ARG A 102 3.42 17.54 -0.41
N MET A 103 3.99 17.00 0.66
CA MET A 103 3.76 15.61 1.02
C MET A 103 2.28 15.36 1.37
N ILE A 104 1.68 16.26 2.14
CA ILE A 104 0.25 16.20 2.49
C ILE A 104 -0.60 16.24 1.21
N ASP A 105 -0.37 17.22 0.35
CA ASP A 105 -1.12 17.41 -0.90
C ASP A 105 -1.01 16.17 -1.81
N GLU A 106 0.19 15.64 -1.97
CA GLU A 106 0.44 14.45 -2.80
C GLU A 106 -0.24 13.20 -2.20
N LEU A 107 -0.14 13.02 -0.89
CA LEU A 107 -0.76 11.89 -0.21
C LEU A 107 -2.29 11.96 -0.29
N GLU A 108 -2.87 13.14 -0.03
CA GLU A 108 -4.31 13.35 -0.16
C GLU A 108 -4.78 13.12 -1.61
N SER A 109 -4.10 13.72 -2.59
CA SER A 109 -4.43 13.57 -4.01
C SER A 109 -4.35 12.11 -4.48
N THR A 110 -3.30 11.39 -4.07
CA THR A 110 -3.12 9.98 -4.43
C THR A 110 -4.18 9.10 -3.77
N THR A 111 -4.46 9.35 -2.48
CA THR A 111 -5.49 8.60 -1.74
C THR A 111 -6.88 8.86 -2.32
N ASP A 112 -7.21 10.13 -2.62
CA ASP A 112 -8.48 10.48 -3.26
C ASP A 112 -8.66 9.77 -4.61
N LYS A 113 -7.58 9.68 -5.41
CA LYS A 113 -7.60 8.96 -6.68
C LYS A 113 -7.90 7.47 -6.48
N ILE A 114 -7.25 6.82 -5.51
CA ILE A 114 -7.48 5.41 -5.20
C ILE A 114 -8.93 5.20 -4.74
N LEU A 115 -9.40 5.98 -3.80
CA LEU A 115 -10.75 5.86 -3.24
C LEU A 115 -11.85 6.16 -4.28
N ASN A 116 -11.62 7.12 -5.18
CA ASN A 116 -12.58 7.44 -6.24
C ASN A 116 -12.69 6.36 -7.32
N SER A 117 -11.73 5.47 -7.41
CA SER A 117 -11.79 4.26 -8.25
C SER A 117 -12.47 3.07 -7.55
N GLU A 118 -13.13 3.30 -6.40
CA GLU A 118 -13.75 2.25 -5.55
C GLU A 118 -12.74 1.20 -5.07
N THR A 119 -11.46 1.54 -5.05
CA THR A 119 -10.36 0.69 -4.60
C THR A 119 -10.04 0.98 -3.13
N THR A 120 -9.85 -0.06 -2.34
CA THR A 120 -9.40 0.08 -0.95
C THR A 120 -7.95 0.54 -0.90
N CYS A 121 -7.65 1.61 -0.18
CA CYS A 121 -6.28 2.08 0.05
C CYS A 121 -5.68 1.41 1.29
N PHE A 122 -4.62 0.61 1.10
CA PHE A 122 -3.81 0.06 2.18
C PHE A 122 -2.48 0.80 2.22
N ALA A 123 -2.32 1.72 3.20
CA ALA A 123 -1.14 2.56 3.30
C ALA A 123 -0.06 1.94 4.22
N MET A 124 1.17 1.86 3.71
CA MET A 124 2.36 1.48 4.49
C MET A 124 3.16 2.75 4.82
N GLY A 125 3.25 3.10 6.08
CA GLY A 125 4.01 4.27 6.52
C GLY A 125 5.47 3.95 6.87
N GLY A 126 6.11 4.88 7.14
CA GLY A 126 6.34 6.20 7.64
C GLY A 126 5.93 6.36 9.11
N ASP A 127 6.01 7.58 9.53
CA ASP A 127 5.59 7.94 10.87
C ASP A 127 4.06 8.14 10.98
N HIS A 128 3.59 8.35 12.19
CA HIS A 128 2.15 8.46 12.45
C HIS A 128 1.48 9.73 11.85
N PHE A 129 2.28 10.72 11.46
CA PHE A 129 1.77 11.96 10.86
C PHE A 129 0.99 11.71 9.56
N ILE A 130 1.34 10.65 8.81
CA ILE A 130 0.65 10.28 7.57
C ILE A 130 -0.83 9.93 7.77
N SER A 131 -1.23 9.56 8.98
CA SER A 131 -2.62 9.19 9.28
C SER A 131 -3.59 10.36 9.06
N LEU A 132 -3.16 11.60 9.33
CA LEU A 132 -4.02 12.77 9.18
C LEU A 132 -4.48 13.00 7.72
N PRO A 133 -3.59 13.10 6.71
CA PRO A 133 -4.01 13.26 5.32
C PRO A 133 -4.81 12.06 4.81
N LEU A 134 -4.45 10.83 5.20
CA LEU A 134 -5.22 9.64 4.85
C LEU A 134 -6.66 9.73 5.37
N LEU A 135 -6.85 10.06 6.64
CA LEU A 135 -8.18 10.23 7.24
C LEU A 135 -8.98 11.34 6.57
N ARG A 136 -8.35 12.45 6.19
CA ARG A 136 -9.03 13.54 5.46
C ARG A 136 -9.60 13.05 4.13
N SER A 137 -8.85 12.28 3.37
CA SER A 137 -9.31 11.68 2.11
C SER A 137 -10.49 10.73 2.33
N HIS A 138 -10.40 9.87 3.33
CA HIS A 138 -11.50 8.95 3.67
C HIS A 138 -12.76 9.69 4.12
N VAL A 139 -12.63 10.75 4.91
CA VAL A 139 -13.78 11.59 5.31
C VAL A 139 -14.41 12.29 4.10
N ARG A 140 -13.61 12.77 3.14
CA ARG A 140 -14.15 13.35 1.90
C ARG A 140 -14.96 12.34 1.09
N LYS A 141 -14.49 11.09 1.03
CA LYS A 141 -15.18 10.04 0.26
C LYS A 141 -16.41 9.49 0.97
N HIS A 142 -16.31 9.22 2.28
CA HIS A 142 -17.30 8.42 3.01
C HIS A 142 -18.11 9.21 4.03
N GLY A 143 -17.76 10.48 4.29
CA GLY A 143 -18.36 11.27 5.39
C GLY A 143 -17.75 10.92 6.75
N PRO A 144 -18.48 11.18 7.86
CA PRO A 144 -17.98 10.92 9.22
C PRO A 144 -17.60 9.45 9.43
N LEU A 145 -16.43 9.22 10.02
CA LEU A 145 -15.85 7.90 10.22
C LEU A 145 -15.68 7.59 11.72
N ALA A 146 -15.79 6.32 12.06
CA ALA A 146 -15.25 5.79 13.30
C ALA A 146 -13.81 5.31 13.07
N LEU A 147 -12.89 5.75 13.92
CA LEU A 147 -11.49 5.32 13.91
C LEU A 147 -11.26 4.29 15.00
N VAL A 148 -10.74 3.14 14.61
CA VAL A 148 -10.21 2.14 15.56
C VAL A 148 -8.69 2.26 15.55
N HIS A 149 -8.12 2.52 16.73
CA HIS A 149 -6.69 2.77 16.90
C HIS A 149 -6.12 1.94 18.06
#